data_40b18e7a5d76c2f276605c9d748a0e22
#
_entry.id   40b18e7a5d76c2f276605c9d748a0e22
#
_cell.length_a   1.000
_cell.length_b   1.000
_cell.length_c   1.000
_cell.angle_alpha   90.00
_cell.angle_beta   90.00
_cell.angle_gamma   90.00
#
_symmetry.space_group_name_H-M   'P 1'
#
loop_
_entity.id
_entity.type
_entity.pdbx_description
1 polymer ?
#
loop_
_entity_poly.entity_id
_entity_poly.type
_entity_poly.pdbx_seq_one_letter_code
_entity_poly.pdbx_strand_id
1 'polypeptide(L)'
;HFLDSLGSGFSSEITALFSDADPANGLYAGEKVLLEMLGLINQAELESIWAEDEAIGWVYQYFTPKELRDQARKQSLAPRNSYELAFLNQFYTPRYVVQFLVDNTLGRLWNEICGSASTLADGLTYLALPDEGATGEPGGGRVREPRDPRTMKVLDPACGSGHFLLYCFDLFERIYHEAYGHPQAGSQLRADFPDPTEFNKAVPGLILGNNLHGIDIDPRAVQISALALWLRAQRSYQEAGIGRNGRPPITRANVVCAEPMPGEVDLLNQFVEDLEPPLLRQLVRDMFGRMNLAS
;
A
#
# COMPACT_ATOMS: atom_id res chain seq x y z
N HIS A 1 29.99 -6.11 -7.69
CA HIS A 1 30.22 -4.74 -8.20
C HIS A 1 29.03 -4.11 -8.94
N PHE A 2 28.42 -4.78 -9.96
CA PHE A 2 27.29 -4.18 -10.69
C PHE A 2 26.01 -4.14 -9.83
N LEU A 3 25.66 -5.25 -9.19
CA LEU A 3 24.49 -5.33 -8.28
C LEU A 3 24.67 -4.44 -7.05
N ASP A 4 25.89 -4.35 -6.50
CA ASP A 4 26.21 -3.40 -5.41
C ASP A 4 25.99 -1.95 -5.85
N SER A 5 26.43 -1.62 -7.08
CA SER A 5 26.24 -0.27 -7.64
C SER A 5 24.77 0.04 -7.88
N LEU A 6 23.95 -0.95 -8.31
CA LEU A 6 22.51 -0.80 -8.42
C LEU A 6 21.86 -0.64 -7.06
N GLY A 7 22.21 -1.49 -6.07
CA GLY A 7 21.72 -1.40 -4.71
C GLY A 7 22.01 -0.04 -4.08
N SER A 8 23.24 0.44 -4.21
CA SER A 8 23.63 1.77 -3.72
C SER A 8 22.91 2.91 -4.44
N GLY A 9 22.65 2.74 -5.75
CA GLY A 9 21.86 3.72 -6.52
C GLY A 9 20.41 3.80 -6.06
N PHE A 10 19.82 2.66 -5.69
CA PHE A 10 18.44 2.59 -5.20
C PHE A 10 18.31 2.85 -3.68
N SER A 11 19.37 2.70 -2.88
CA SER A 11 19.32 2.90 -1.43
C SER A 11 18.93 4.31 -1.04
N SER A 12 19.27 5.30 -1.83
CA SER A 12 18.87 6.70 -1.62
C SER A 12 17.39 6.96 -1.95
N GLU A 13 16.80 6.16 -2.84
CA GLU A 13 15.41 6.30 -3.29
C GLU A 13 14.45 5.37 -2.55
N ILE A 14 14.94 4.16 -2.17
CA ILE A 14 14.13 3.13 -1.51
C ILE A 14 14.94 2.53 -0.34
N THR A 15 15.16 3.32 0.68
CA THR A 15 15.97 2.94 1.86
C THR A 15 15.44 1.67 2.56
N ALA A 16 14.12 1.45 2.54
CA ALA A 16 13.50 0.26 3.15
C ALA A 16 13.88 -1.06 2.47
N LEU A 17 14.30 -1.02 1.18
CA LEU A 17 14.65 -2.22 0.40
C LEU A 17 16.15 -2.47 0.30
N PHE A 18 16.94 -1.40 0.33
CA PHE A 18 18.38 -1.45 0.02
C PHE A 18 19.20 -0.80 1.14
N SER A 19 18.80 -1.03 2.40
CA SER A 19 19.57 -0.55 3.56
C SER A 19 20.91 -1.28 3.65
N ASP A 20 22.02 -0.55 3.63
CA ASP A 20 23.35 -1.11 3.84
C ASP A 20 23.54 -1.75 5.22
N ALA A 21 22.60 -1.52 6.14
CA ALA A 21 22.61 -2.09 7.48
C ALA A 21 22.10 -3.55 7.52
N ASP A 22 21.42 -4.03 6.47
CA ASP A 22 20.93 -5.41 6.43
C ASP A 22 22.02 -6.35 5.84
N PRO A 23 22.54 -7.31 6.62
CA PRO A 23 23.53 -8.29 6.14
C PRO A 23 23.05 -9.11 4.94
N ALA A 24 21.73 -9.28 4.75
CA ALA A 24 21.16 -10.01 3.64
C ALA A 24 21.41 -9.30 2.29
N ASN A 25 21.58 -7.98 2.29
CA ASN A 25 21.88 -7.20 1.09
C ASN A 25 23.27 -7.49 0.50
N GLY A 26 24.14 -8.17 1.26
CA GLY A 26 25.44 -8.69 0.76
C GLY A 26 25.37 -10.09 0.13
N LEU A 27 24.17 -10.71 0.06
CA LEU A 27 24.00 -12.05 -0.50
C LEU A 27 23.55 -11.98 -1.95
N TYR A 28 24.35 -12.55 -2.86
CA TYR A 28 24.04 -12.59 -4.28
C TYR A 28 24.01 -14.01 -4.81
N ALA A 29 23.08 -14.27 -5.74
CA ALA A 29 23.07 -15.52 -6.48
C ALA A 29 24.36 -15.66 -7.33
N GLY A 30 24.84 -16.88 -7.50
CA GLY A 30 25.95 -17.15 -8.42
C GLY A 30 25.60 -16.74 -9.85
N GLU A 31 26.59 -16.28 -10.63
CA GLU A 31 26.42 -15.73 -11.98
C GLU A 31 25.54 -16.61 -12.88
N LYS A 32 25.79 -17.93 -12.90
CA LYS A 32 24.99 -18.85 -13.71
C LYS A 32 23.50 -18.83 -13.37
N VAL A 33 23.18 -18.88 -12.09
CA VAL A 33 21.79 -18.86 -11.60
C VAL A 33 21.14 -17.51 -11.93
N LEU A 34 21.87 -16.41 -11.76
CA LEU A 34 21.39 -15.07 -12.10
C LEU A 34 21.05 -14.94 -13.59
N LEU A 35 21.93 -15.46 -14.48
CA LEU A 35 21.69 -15.45 -15.91
C LEU A 35 20.50 -16.32 -16.32
N GLU A 36 20.33 -17.50 -15.69
CA GLU A 36 19.16 -18.36 -15.90
C GLU A 36 17.86 -17.65 -15.46
N MET A 37 17.85 -17.01 -14.28
CA MET A 37 16.71 -16.21 -13.80
C MET A 37 16.39 -15.06 -14.75
N LEU A 38 17.37 -14.30 -15.18
CA LEU A 38 17.17 -13.21 -16.14
C LEU A 38 16.61 -13.72 -17.48
N GLY A 39 17.07 -14.87 -17.95
CA GLY A 39 16.53 -15.53 -19.14
C GLY A 39 15.06 -15.92 -18.99
N LEU A 40 14.65 -16.38 -17.80
CA LEU A 40 13.25 -16.71 -17.51
C LEU A 40 12.38 -15.45 -17.41
N ILE A 41 12.85 -14.42 -16.71
CA ILE A 41 12.09 -13.17 -16.50
C ILE A 41 11.89 -12.41 -17.81
N ASN A 42 12.85 -12.45 -18.72
CA ASN A 42 12.81 -11.73 -20.00
C ASN A 42 12.16 -12.53 -21.14
N GLN A 43 11.42 -13.60 -20.86
CA GLN A 43 10.66 -14.30 -21.90
C GLN A 43 9.58 -13.39 -22.46
N ALA A 44 9.39 -13.40 -23.79
CA ALA A 44 8.43 -12.53 -24.47
C ALA A 44 6.98 -12.74 -24.00
N GLU A 45 6.63 -13.97 -23.61
CA GLU A 45 5.32 -14.34 -23.10
C GLU A 45 4.99 -13.66 -21.75
N LEU A 46 6.01 -13.23 -21.00
CA LEU A 46 5.85 -12.58 -19.70
C LEU A 46 5.78 -11.05 -19.78
N GLU A 47 6.04 -10.45 -20.94
CA GLU A 47 6.10 -8.99 -21.11
C GLU A 47 4.79 -8.31 -20.66
N SER A 48 3.65 -8.87 -21.06
CA SER A 48 2.34 -8.34 -20.65
C SER A 48 2.06 -8.49 -19.15
N ILE A 49 2.63 -9.53 -18.52
CA ILE A 49 2.48 -9.77 -17.07
C ILE A 49 3.30 -8.73 -16.29
N TRP A 50 4.53 -8.45 -16.75
CA TRP A 50 5.37 -7.43 -16.10
C TRP A 50 4.87 -6.00 -16.28
N ALA A 51 3.95 -5.79 -17.22
CA ALA A 51 3.26 -4.51 -17.37
C ALA A 51 2.24 -4.22 -16.25
N GLU A 52 1.80 -5.25 -15.53
CA GLU A 52 0.85 -5.10 -14.42
C GLU A 52 1.57 -4.74 -13.11
N ASP A 53 1.03 -3.76 -12.37
CA ASP A 53 1.62 -3.31 -11.09
C ASP A 53 1.60 -4.39 -10.01
N GLU A 54 0.68 -5.35 -10.12
CA GLU A 54 0.47 -6.43 -9.16
C GLU A 54 1.38 -7.64 -9.42
N ALA A 55 2.14 -7.68 -10.55
CA ALA A 55 2.90 -8.85 -11.00
C ALA A 55 3.89 -9.36 -9.94
N ILE A 56 4.62 -8.47 -9.28
CA ILE A 56 5.59 -8.82 -8.24
C ILE A 56 4.89 -9.48 -7.05
N GLY A 57 3.70 -8.97 -6.67
CA GLY A 57 2.88 -9.56 -5.62
C GLY A 57 2.44 -10.98 -5.94
N TRP A 58 1.98 -11.22 -7.18
CA TRP A 58 1.60 -12.57 -7.62
C TRP A 58 2.78 -13.55 -7.58
N VAL A 59 3.97 -13.13 -8.02
CA VAL A 59 5.19 -13.95 -7.90
C VAL A 59 5.48 -14.27 -6.44
N TYR A 60 5.37 -13.30 -5.55
CA TYR A 60 5.61 -13.49 -4.13
C TYR A 60 4.62 -14.44 -3.47
N GLN A 61 3.36 -14.49 -3.89
CA GLN A 61 2.37 -15.44 -3.38
C GLN A 61 2.83 -16.91 -3.51
N TYR A 62 3.61 -17.21 -4.55
CA TYR A 62 4.14 -18.55 -4.81
C TYR A 62 5.56 -18.77 -4.26
N PHE A 63 6.15 -17.76 -3.60
CA PHE A 63 7.50 -17.84 -3.06
C PHE A 63 7.64 -18.94 -1.99
N THR A 64 6.62 -19.11 -1.14
CA THR A 64 6.62 -20.21 -0.16
C THR A 64 6.14 -21.50 -0.84
N PRO A 65 6.97 -22.58 -0.86
CA PRO A 65 6.60 -23.85 -1.46
C PRO A 65 5.32 -24.42 -0.88
N LYS A 66 4.50 -25.05 -1.75
CA LYS A 66 3.24 -25.68 -1.34
C LYS A 66 3.46 -26.74 -0.27
N GLU A 67 4.53 -27.52 -0.41
CA GLU A 67 4.92 -28.60 0.52
C GLU A 67 5.12 -28.08 1.94
N LEU A 68 5.75 -26.92 2.09
CA LEU A 68 5.98 -26.27 3.38
C LEU A 68 4.65 -25.86 4.04
N ARG A 69 3.75 -25.28 3.24
CA ARG A 69 2.40 -24.92 3.69
C ARG A 69 1.58 -26.14 4.10
N ASP A 70 1.61 -27.19 3.29
CA ASP A 70 0.89 -28.42 3.57
C ASP A 70 1.45 -29.15 4.82
N GLN A 71 2.77 -29.09 5.03
CA GLN A 71 3.41 -29.65 6.21
C GLN A 71 3.01 -28.88 7.48
N ALA A 72 3.04 -27.55 7.45
CA ALA A 72 2.62 -26.74 8.59
C ALA A 72 1.15 -27.00 8.97
N ARG A 73 0.25 -27.05 7.97
CA ARG A 73 -1.18 -27.37 8.19
C ARG A 73 -1.42 -28.77 8.76
N LYS A 74 -0.58 -29.76 8.42
CA LYS A 74 -0.65 -31.11 9.01
C LYS A 74 -0.19 -31.16 10.46
N GLN A 75 0.72 -30.25 10.85
CA GLN A 75 1.26 -30.19 12.21
C GLN A 75 0.36 -29.40 13.16
N SER A 76 -0.36 -28.41 12.67
CA SER A 76 -1.28 -27.60 13.48
C SER A 76 -2.40 -27.00 12.63
N LEU A 77 -3.61 -26.94 13.19
CA LEU A 77 -4.76 -26.23 12.58
C LEU A 77 -4.62 -24.70 12.65
N ALA A 78 -3.83 -24.20 13.60
CA ALA A 78 -3.53 -22.78 13.74
C ALA A 78 -2.03 -22.53 13.57
N PRO A 79 -1.61 -21.35 13.07
CA PRO A 79 -0.20 -20.96 13.03
C PRO A 79 0.42 -20.99 14.44
N ARG A 80 1.61 -21.55 14.56
CA ARG A 80 2.31 -21.70 15.85
C ARG A 80 3.22 -20.52 16.19
N ASN A 81 3.54 -19.72 15.20
CA ASN A 81 4.39 -18.54 15.33
C ASN A 81 4.09 -17.54 14.20
N SER A 82 4.69 -16.35 14.30
CA SER A 82 4.50 -15.24 13.34
C SER A 82 4.91 -15.59 11.92
N TYR A 83 5.95 -16.41 11.76
CA TYR A 83 6.42 -16.87 10.45
C TYR A 83 5.37 -17.77 9.78
N GLU A 84 4.80 -18.72 10.53
CA GLU A 84 3.70 -19.55 10.02
C GLU A 84 2.45 -18.73 9.74
N LEU A 85 2.13 -17.77 10.60
CA LEU A 85 1.02 -16.86 10.42
C LEU A 85 1.15 -16.11 9.08
N ALA A 86 2.34 -15.58 8.80
CA ALA A 86 2.62 -14.83 7.58
C ALA A 86 2.36 -15.68 6.32
N PHE A 87 2.93 -16.89 6.22
CA PHE A 87 2.81 -17.66 4.98
C PHE A 87 1.56 -18.54 4.87
N LEU A 88 0.94 -18.96 5.98
CA LEU A 88 -0.30 -19.74 5.95
C LEU A 88 -1.52 -18.90 5.59
N ASN A 89 -1.53 -17.64 6.00
CA ASN A 89 -2.62 -16.70 5.73
C ASN A 89 -2.33 -15.78 4.56
N GLN A 90 -1.22 -15.97 3.85
CA GLN A 90 -0.88 -15.22 2.65
C GLN A 90 -1.88 -15.54 1.55
N PHE A 91 -2.81 -14.61 1.34
CA PHE A 91 -3.82 -14.67 0.30
C PHE A 91 -3.93 -13.30 -0.35
N TYR A 92 -3.67 -13.24 -1.64
CA TYR A 92 -3.81 -12.01 -2.40
C TYR A 92 -5.22 -11.89 -2.95
N THR A 93 -5.85 -10.78 -2.59
CA THR A 93 -7.24 -10.51 -2.95
C THR A 93 -7.34 -10.28 -4.46
N PRO A 94 -8.25 -10.98 -5.16
CA PRO A 94 -8.48 -10.76 -6.58
C PRO A 94 -8.85 -9.30 -6.90
N ARG A 95 -8.38 -8.80 -8.04
CA ARG A 95 -8.53 -7.39 -8.44
C ARG A 95 -9.97 -6.88 -8.38
N TYR A 96 -10.95 -7.67 -8.82
CA TYR A 96 -12.36 -7.25 -8.79
C TYR A 96 -12.90 -7.02 -7.37
N VAL A 97 -12.40 -7.76 -6.38
CA VAL A 97 -12.76 -7.56 -4.95
C VAL A 97 -12.11 -6.29 -4.43
N VAL A 98 -10.83 -6.07 -4.75
CA VAL A 98 -10.12 -4.83 -4.41
C VAL A 98 -10.88 -3.63 -4.96
N GLN A 99 -11.22 -3.65 -6.24
CA GLN A 99 -11.99 -2.60 -6.91
C GLN A 99 -13.33 -2.39 -6.23
N PHE A 100 -14.11 -3.46 -6.00
CA PHE A 100 -15.41 -3.36 -5.33
C PHE A 100 -15.32 -2.66 -3.97
N LEU A 101 -14.35 -3.05 -3.15
CA LEU A 101 -14.20 -2.47 -1.80
C LEU A 101 -13.70 -1.02 -1.84
N VAL A 102 -12.74 -0.71 -2.69
CA VAL A 102 -12.16 0.64 -2.76
C VAL A 102 -13.10 1.62 -3.47
N ASP A 103 -13.80 1.19 -4.53
CA ASP A 103 -14.82 2.01 -5.20
C ASP A 103 -15.92 2.42 -4.21
N ASN A 104 -16.35 1.49 -3.34
CA ASN A 104 -17.41 1.73 -2.37
C ASN A 104 -16.93 2.33 -1.03
N THR A 105 -15.64 2.57 -0.87
CA THR A 105 -15.07 3.29 0.28
C THR A 105 -14.46 4.63 -0.16
N LEU A 106 -13.26 4.62 -0.70
CA LEU A 106 -12.56 5.84 -1.14
C LEU A 106 -13.29 6.55 -2.29
N GLY A 107 -13.71 5.78 -3.32
CA GLY A 107 -14.43 6.30 -4.48
C GLY A 107 -15.76 6.93 -4.06
N ARG A 108 -16.53 6.21 -3.25
CA ARG A 108 -17.80 6.72 -2.70
C ARG A 108 -17.60 7.95 -1.83
N LEU A 109 -16.59 7.95 -0.97
CA LEU A 109 -16.27 9.10 -0.11
C LEU A 109 -16.02 10.36 -0.94
N TRP A 110 -15.24 10.24 -2.03
CA TRP A 110 -14.95 11.36 -2.91
C TRP A 110 -16.21 11.81 -3.68
N ASN A 111 -17.02 10.88 -4.15
CA ASN A 111 -18.30 11.19 -4.79
C ASN A 111 -19.27 11.91 -3.83
N GLU A 112 -19.31 11.55 -2.56
CA GLU A 112 -20.10 12.25 -1.52
C GLU A 112 -19.57 13.67 -1.21
N ILE A 113 -18.28 13.94 -1.49
CA ILE A 113 -17.66 15.27 -1.35
C ILE A 113 -18.00 16.17 -2.55
N CYS A 114 -17.85 15.66 -3.77
CA CYS A 114 -17.96 16.46 -5.01
C CYS A 114 -19.36 16.40 -5.64
N GLY A 115 -20.18 15.40 -5.28
CA GLY A 115 -21.49 15.18 -5.88
C GLY A 115 -21.42 15.04 -7.39
N SER A 116 -22.36 15.68 -8.12
CA SER A 116 -22.43 15.66 -9.59
C SER A 116 -21.25 16.37 -10.28
N ALA A 117 -20.37 17.03 -9.54
CA ALA A 117 -19.16 17.64 -10.12
C ALA A 117 -18.00 16.65 -10.28
N SER A 118 -18.10 15.45 -9.71
CA SER A 118 -17.08 14.40 -9.86
C SER A 118 -17.33 13.59 -11.12
N THR A 119 -16.28 13.40 -11.91
CA THR A 119 -16.23 12.43 -13.03
C THR A 119 -15.63 11.11 -12.61
N LEU A 120 -15.18 10.99 -11.34
CA LEU A 120 -14.58 9.78 -10.82
C LEU A 120 -15.54 8.59 -10.91
N ALA A 121 -16.81 8.82 -10.59
CA ALA A 121 -17.86 7.79 -10.61
C ALA A 121 -18.01 7.10 -11.97
N ASP A 122 -17.86 7.84 -13.08
CA ASP A 122 -17.99 7.30 -14.43
C ASP A 122 -16.97 6.20 -14.76
N GLY A 123 -15.85 6.17 -14.04
CA GLY A 123 -14.79 5.19 -14.22
C GLY A 123 -14.70 4.13 -13.14
N LEU A 124 -15.64 4.09 -12.17
CA LEU A 124 -15.67 3.10 -11.10
C LEU A 124 -16.67 1.99 -11.42
N THR A 125 -16.13 0.83 -11.81
CA THR A 125 -16.95 -0.30 -12.31
C THR A 125 -17.90 -0.85 -11.25
N TYR A 126 -17.53 -0.80 -9.98
CA TYR A 126 -18.26 -1.44 -8.88
C TYR A 126 -18.87 -0.46 -7.89
N LEU A 127 -18.88 0.84 -8.20
CA LEU A 127 -19.47 1.84 -7.32
C LEU A 127 -20.98 1.66 -7.23
N ALA A 128 -21.46 1.30 -6.05
CA ALA A 128 -22.89 1.24 -5.75
C ALA A 128 -23.37 2.61 -5.25
N LEU A 129 -24.08 3.33 -6.09
CA LEU A 129 -24.78 4.55 -5.68
C LEU A 129 -26.16 4.17 -5.10
N PRO A 130 -26.64 4.89 -4.07
CA PRO A 130 -28.03 4.73 -3.59
C PRO A 130 -29.01 5.01 -4.71
N ASP A 131 -30.14 4.26 -4.74
CA ASP A 131 -31.23 4.54 -5.64
C ASP A 131 -31.75 5.97 -5.46
N GLU A 132 -31.98 6.70 -6.54
CA GLU A 132 -32.46 8.11 -6.53
C GLU A 132 -33.74 8.32 -5.72
N GLY A 133 -34.48 7.27 -5.37
CA GLY A 133 -35.70 7.31 -4.59
C GLY A 133 -35.55 7.08 -3.08
N ALA A 134 -34.40 6.60 -2.60
CA ALA A 134 -34.25 6.15 -1.22
C ALA A 134 -34.10 7.29 -0.19
N THR A 135 -33.68 8.48 -0.60
CA THR A 135 -33.44 9.64 0.29
C THR A 135 -34.18 10.92 -0.07
N GLY A 136 -34.90 10.94 -1.20
CA GLY A 136 -35.66 12.12 -1.63
C GLY A 136 -34.82 13.31 -2.12
N GLU A 137 -33.50 13.16 -2.16
CA GLU A 137 -32.59 14.18 -2.69
C GLU A 137 -31.96 13.74 -4.02
N PRO A 138 -31.74 14.66 -4.98
CA PRO A 138 -31.04 14.35 -6.22
C PRO A 138 -29.61 13.90 -5.91
N GLY A 139 -29.29 12.63 -6.26
CA GLY A 139 -27.98 12.05 -6.02
C GLY A 139 -27.86 11.13 -4.80
N GLY A 140 -28.94 10.92 -4.03
CA GLY A 140 -29.14 9.80 -3.08
C GLY A 140 -28.07 9.55 -2.01
N GLY A 141 -27.02 10.34 -1.91
CA GLY A 141 -25.88 10.15 -1.04
C GLY A 141 -25.75 11.22 0.04
N ARG A 142 -25.03 10.88 1.11
CA ARG A 142 -24.66 11.84 2.16
C ARG A 142 -23.72 12.88 1.55
N VAL A 143 -24.12 14.15 1.55
CA VAL A 143 -23.25 15.27 1.15
C VAL A 143 -22.22 15.48 2.28
N ARG A 144 -20.93 15.51 1.90
CA ARG A 144 -19.83 15.80 2.82
C ARG A 144 -19.20 17.15 2.48
N GLU A 145 -18.59 17.75 3.50
CA GLU A 145 -17.84 18.98 3.30
C GLU A 145 -16.60 18.74 2.42
N PRO A 146 -16.35 19.64 1.44
CA PRO A 146 -15.14 19.61 0.63
C PRO A 146 -13.89 19.73 1.50
N ARG A 147 -12.91 18.87 1.25
CA ARG A 147 -11.64 18.87 1.98
C ARG A 147 -10.47 18.58 1.05
N ASP A 148 -9.32 19.07 1.45
CA ASP A 148 -8.05 18.79 0.79
C ASP A 148 -7.77 17.28 0.76
N PRO A 149 -7.52 16.66 -0.40
CA PRO A 149 -7.24 15.23 -0.52
C PRO A 149 -6.04 14.77 0.32
N ARG A 150 -5.08 15.63 0.61
CA ARG A 150 -3.94 15.32 1.50
C ARG A 150 -4.36 14.90 2.91
N THR A 151 -5.56 15.29 3.34
CA THR A 151 -6.12 14.93 4.65
C THR A 151 -6.82 13.58 4.67
N MET A 152 -7.08 13.01 3.49
CA MET A 152 -7.72 11.70 3.36
C MET A 152 -6.67 10.61 3.52
N LYS A 153 -6.92 9.67 4.43
CA LYS A 153 -5.99 8.58 4.72
C LYS A 153 -6.65 7.22 4.53
N VAL A 154 -5.92 6.34 3.88
CA VAL A 154 -6.27 4.92 3.74
C VAL A 154 -5.26 4.12 4.53
N LEU A 155 -5.74 3.20 5.34
CA LEU A 155 -4.94 2.23 6.06
C LEU A 155 -5.35 0.82 5.63
N ASP A 156 -4.37 0.06 5.16
CA ASP A 156 -4.49 -1.39 5.00
C ASP A 156 -3.68 -2.07 6.12
N PRO A 157 -4.34 -2.67 7.12
CA PRO A 157 -3.67 -3.23 8.29
C PRO A 157 -3.06 -4.63 8.07
N ALA A 158 -3.22 -5.20 6.88
CA ALA A 158 -2.63 -6.47 6.44
C ALA A 158 -2.34 -6.39 4.93
N CYS A 159 -1.48 -5.43 4.55
CA CYS A 159 -1.38 -4.97 3.17
C CYS A 159 -0.75 -5.98 2.20
N GLY A 160 -0.10 -7.04 2.70
CA GLY A 160 0.57 -8.00 1.83
C GLY A 160 1.54 -7.31 0.88
N SER A 161 1.43 -7.60 -0.40
CA SER A 161 2.20 -6.95 -1.46
C SER A 161 1.62 -5.60 -1.95
N GLY A 162 0.60 -5.06 -1.28
CA GLY A 162 0.07 -3.73 -1.53
C GLY A 162 -1.04 -3.63 -2.58
N HIS A 163 -1.75 -4.71 -2.93
CA HIS A 163 -2.79 -4.70 -3.97
C HIS A 163 -3.87 -3.63 -3.73
N PHE A 164 -4.37 -3.49 -2.49
CA PHE A 164 -5.32 -2.44 -2.15
C PHE A 164 -4.71 -1.05 -2.26
N LEU A 165 -3.47 -0.90 -1.80
CA LEU A 165 -2.77 0.39 -1.81
C LEU A 165 -2.45 0.84 -3.24
N LEU A 166 -2.12 -0.09 -4.14
CA LEU A 166 -1.89 0.20 -5.57
C LEU A 166 -3.16 0.75 -6.22
N TYR A 167 -4.30 0.08 -6.03
CA TYR A 167 -5.55 0.58 -6.60
C TYR A 167 -6.01 1.89 -5.94
N CYS A 168 -5.78 2.06 -4.63
CA CYS A 168 -6.01 3.36 -3.98
C CYS A 168 -5.11 4.46 -4.55
N PHE A 169 -3.88 4.14 -4.97
CA PHE A 169 -3.00 5.10 -5.63
C PHE A 169 -3.65 5.63 -6.90
N ASP A 170 -4.16 4.75 -7.76
CA ASP A 170 -4.83 5.12 -9.02
C ASP A 170 -6.05 6.03 -8.76
N LEU A 171 -6.84 5.72 -7.74
CA LEU A 171 -7.97 6.57 -7.37
C LEU A 171 -7.51 7.93 -6.84
N PHE A 172 -6.48 7.96 -6.00
CA PHE A 172 -5.95 9.23 -5.48
C PHE A 172 -5.38 10.11 -6.58
N GLU A 173 -4.72 9.57 -7.60
CA GLU A 173 -4.28 10.38 -8.75
C GLU A 173 -5.47 11.14 -9.36
N ARG A 174 -6.57 10.43 -9.66
CA ARG A 174 -7.77 11.04 -10.21
C ARG A 174 -8.39 12.04 -9.22
N ILE A 175 -8.46 11.71 -7.94
CA ILE A 175 -8.97 12.59 -6.88
C ILE A 175 -8.15 13.89 -6.79
N TYR A 176 -6.81 13.82 -6.85
CA TYR A 176 -5.97 15.01 -6.82
C TYR A 176 -6.21 15.91 -8.03
N HIS A 177 -6.36 15.34 -9.23
CA HIS A 177 -6.63 16.11 -10.43
C HIS A 177 -8.01 16.78 -10.39
N GLU A 178 -9.06 16.07 -9.95
CA GLU A 178 -10.39 16.67 -9.74
C GLU A 178 -10.36 17.73 -8.64
N ALA A 179 -9.71 17.42 -7.51
CA ALA A 179 -9.59 18.36 -6.40
C ALA A 179 -8.91 19.65 -6.80
N TYR A 180 -7.85 19.59 -7.62
CA TYR A 180 -7.15 20.79 -8.08
C TYR A 180 -8.06 21.75 -8.83
N GLY A 181 -9.03 21.24 -9.60
CA GLY A 181 -10.08 22.02 -10.24
C GLY A 181 -11.23 22.46 -9.32
N HIS A 182 -11.42 21.79 -8.18
CA HIS A 182 -12.55 22.06 -7.29
C HIS A 182 -12.34 23.34 -6.47
N PRO A 183 -13.32 24.28 -6.42
CA PRO A 183 -13.15 25.59 -5.76
C PRO A 183 -12.66 25.52 -4.32
N GLN A 184 -13.26 24.64 -3.51
CA GLN A 184 -12.98 24.52 -2.09
C GLN A 184 -11.92 23.44 -1.79
N ALA A 185 -12.09 22.21 -2.27
CA ALA A 185 -11.17 21.10 -2.00
C ALA A 185 -9.75 21.36 -2.52
N GLY A 186 -9.62 22.08 -3.65
CA GLY A 186 -8.33 22.40 -4.27
C GLY A 186 -7.77 23.78 -3.89
N SER A 187 -8.43 24.53 -3.02
CA SER A 187 -7.98 25.88 -2.69
C SER A 187 -6.54 25.90 -2.16
N GLN A 188 -6.22 25.03 -1.21
CA GLN A 188 -4.89 24.93 -0.61
C GLN A 188 -3.89 24.30 -1.59
N LEU A 189 -4.31 23.31 -2.40
CA LEU A 189 -3.45 22.73 -3.44
C LEU A 189 -2.98 23.78 -4.44
N ARG A 190 -3.90 24.66 -4.92
CA ARG A 190 -3.54 25.75 -5.83
C ARG A 190 -2.69 26.83 -5.18
N ALA A 191 -2.86 27.06 -3.88
CA ALA A 191 -2.01 27.99 -3.13
C ALA A 191 -0.57 27.46 -3.01
N ASP A 192 -0.43 26.15 -2.72
CA ASP A 192 0.88 25.52 -2.54
C ASP A 192 1.55 25.21 -3.90
N PHE A 193 0.76 24.92 -4.93
CA PHE A 193 1.20 24.60 -6.28
C PHE A 193 0.47 25.47 -7.32
N PRO A 194 0.86 26.74 -7.50
CA PRO A 194 0.21 27.61 -8.48
C PRO A 194 0.42 27.18 -9.93
N ASP A 195 1.53 26.50 -10.23
CA ASP A 195 1.84 25.91 -11.53
C ASP A 195 1.28 24.48 -11.62
N PRO A 196 0.34 24.21 -12.53
CA PRO A 196 -0.19 22.86 -12.74
C PRO A 196 0.89 21.82 -13.10
N THR A 197 1.98 22.23 -13.72
CA THR A 197 3.09 21.33 -14.08
C THR A 197 3.81 20.86 -12.82
N GLU A 198 4.09 21.77 -11.90
CA GLU A 198 4.72 21.43 -10.61
C GLU A 198 3.75 20.64 -9.73
N PHE A 199 2.45 20.94 -9.78
CA PHE A 199 1.43 20.13 -9.11
C PHE A 199 1.46 18.69 -9.62
N ASN A 200 1.42 18.45 -10.93
CA ASN A 200 1.45 17.11 -11.51
C ASN A 200 2.71 16.33 -11.11
N LYS A 201 3.85 17.01 -11.02
CA LYS A 201 5.09 16.39 -10.50
C LYS A 201 4.99 16.02 -9.01
N ALA A 202 4.25 16.78 -8.22
CA ALA A 202 4.14 16.54 -6.79
C ALA A 202 3.16 15.40 -6.45
N VAL A 203 2.12 15.16 -7.27
CA VAL A 203 1.01 14.24 -6.98
C VAL A 203 1.47 12.86 -6.53
N PRO A 204 2.37 12.12 -7.20
CA PRO A 204 2.78 10.80 -6.75
C PRO A 204 3.42 10.81 -5.35
N GLY A 205 4.27 11.80 -5.09
CA GLY A 205 4.89 11.98 -3.77
C GLY A 205 3.88 12.36 -2.68
N LEU A 206 2.89 13.19 -3.01
CA LEU A 206 1.81 13.55 -2.08
C LEU A 206 0.96 12.34 -1.69
N ILE A 207 0.64 11.47 -2.65
CA ILE A 207 -0.13 10.24 -2.41
C ILE A 207 0.64 9.32 -1.46
N LEU A 208 1.90 9.02 -1.75
CA LEU A 208 2.71 8.12 -0.92
C LEU A 208 3.01 8.70 0.46
N GLY A 209 3.22 10.01 0.53
CA GLY A 209 3.56 10.68 1.79
C GLY A 209 2.38 10.92 2.72
N ASN A 210 1.19 11.14 2.19
CA ASN A 210 0.05 11.60 2.98
C ASN A 210 -1.11 10.58 3.06
N ASN A 211 -1.38 9.84 1.99
CA ASN A 211 -2.65 9.14 1.84
C ASN A 211 -2.58 7.65 2.15
N LEU A 212 -1.54 6.97 1.65
CA LEU A 212 -1.44 5.52 1.72
C LEU A 212 -0.66 5.07 2.93
N HIS A 213 -1.24 4.18 3.71
CA HIS A 213 -0.63 3.58 4.90
C HIS A 213 -0.85 2.08 4.85
N GLY A 214 0.22 1.31 5.02
CA GLY A 214 0.18 -0.15 5.05
C GLY A 214 0.87 -0.70 6.28
N ILE A 215 0.32 -1.78 6.81
CA ILE A 215 0.94 -2.56 7.88
C ILE A 215 0.93 -4.02 7.45
N ASP A 216 2.01 -4.74 7.64
CA ASP A 216 2.03 -6.19 7.50
C ASP A 216 2.97 -6.81 8.53
N ILE A 217 2.74 -8.08 8.86
CA ILE A 217 3.59 -8.85 9.78
C ILE A 217 4.79 -9.47 9.07
N ASP A 218 4.71 -9.65 7.75
CA ASP A 218 5.78 -10.20 6.93
C ASP A 218 6.69 -9.07 6.41
N PRO A 219 7.95 -8.96 6.86
CA PRO A 219 8.86 -7.92 6.41
C PRO A 219 9.11 -7.95 4.90
N ARG A 220 9.02 -9.13 4.27
CA ARG A 220 9.17 -9.26 2.81
C ARG A 220 7.96 -8.69 2.07
N ALA A 221 6.75 -8.91 2.60
CA ALA A 221 5.54 -8.31 2.05
C ALA A 221 5.61 -6.77 2.12
N VAL A 222 6.08 -6.22 3.24
CA VAL A 222 6.32 -4.79 3.41
C VAL A 222 7.30 -4.24 2.36
N GLN A 223 8.43 -4.92 2.16
CA GLN A 223 9.42 -4.54 1.15
C GLN A 223 8.83 -4.56 -0.26
N ILE A 224 8.09 -5.61 -0.60
CA ILE A 224 7.45 -5.75 -1.91
C ILE A 224 6.39 -4.67 -2.12
N SER A 225 5.55 -4.41 -1.11
CA SER A 225 4.55 -3.35 -1.17
C SER A 225 5.17 -1.96 -1.37
N ALA A 226 6.24 -1.65 -0.63
CA ALA A 226 6.97 -0.40 -0.79
C ALA A 226 7.58 -0.26 -2.20
N LEU A 227 8.17 -1.35 -2.73
CA LEU A 227 8.70 -1.37 -4.10
C LEU A 227 7.59 -1.19 -5.15
N ALA A 228 6.48 -1.91 -5.01
CA ALA A 228 5.36 -1.84 -5.95
C ALA A 228 4.76 -0.42 -5.99
N LEU A 229 4.57 0.21 -4.84
CA LEU A 229 4.10 1.59 -4.75
C LEU A 229 5.10 2.59 -5.36
N TRP A 230 6.39 2.40 -5.13
CA TRP A 230 7.42 3.23 -5.75
C TRP A 230 7.41 3.07 -7.27
N LEU A 231 7.33 1.83 -7.79
CA LEU A 231 7.24 1.55 -9.23
C LEU A 231 5.99 2.17 -9.84
N ARG A 232 4.84 2.10 -9.15
CA ARG A 232 3.60 2.74 -9.61
C ARG A 232 3.76 4.26 -9.71
N ALA A 233 4.42 4.88 -8.73
CA ALA A 233 4.73 6.31 -8.79
C ALA A 233 5.69 6.66 -9.93
N GLN A 234 6.71 5.81 -10.21
CA GLN A 234 7.60 6.00 -11.35
C GLN A 234 6.87 5.89 -12.70
N ARG A 235 5.88 4.98 -12.78
CA ARG A 235 5.00 4.86 -13.95
C ARG A 235 4.13 6.11 -14.14
N SER A 236 3.55 6.64 -13.06
CA SER A 236 2.79 7.89 -13.09
C SER A 236 3.60 9.05 -13.67
N TYR A 237 4.86 9.21 -13.24
CA TYR A 237 5.77 10.20 -13.83
C TYR A 237 5.99 9.97 -15.33
N GLN A 238 6.14 8.73 -15.76
CA GLN A 238 6.34 8.39 -17.16
C GLN A 238 5.10 8.69 -17.99
N GLU A 239 3.92 8.37 -17.51
CA GLU A 239 2.63 8.65 -18.14
C GLU A 239 2.40 10.16 -18.27
N ALA A 240 2.83 10.95 -17.27
CA ALA A 240 2.84 12.40 -17.30
C ALA A 240 3.96 13.01 -18.18
N GLY A 241 4.77 12.19 -18.88
CA GLY A 241 5.86 12.66 -19.73
C GLY A 241 7.08 13.22 -18.96
N ILE A 242 7.19 12.97 -17.67
CA ILE A 242 8.29 13.46 -16.82
C ILE A 242 9.49 12.54 -16.94
N GLY A 243 10.54 13.04 -17.59
CA GLY A 243 11.80 12.31 -17.73
C GLY A 243 12.48 12.04 -16.38
N ARG A 244 13.33 11.00 -16.33
CA ARG A 244 13.95 10.50 -15.09
C ARG A 244 14.64 11.60 -14.26
N ASN A 245 15.35 12.51 -14.91
CA ASN A 245 16.06 13.60 -14.21
C ASN A 245 15.13 14.71 -13.68
N GLY A 246 13.87 14.73 -14.09
CA GLY A 246 12.87 15.70 -13.62
C GLY A 246 11.92 15.17 -12.55
N ARG A 247 12.10 13.91 -12.13
CA ARG A 247 11.25 13.29 -11.11
C ARG A 247 11.69 13.70 -9.72
N PRO A 248 10.76 14.18 -8.87
CA PRO A 248 11.08 14.42 -7.47
C PRO A 248 11.46 13.11 -6.75
N PRO A 249 12.40 13.12 -5.80
CA PRO A 249 12.72 11.95 -5.02
C PRO A 249 11.54 11.57 -4.12
N ILE A 250 11.19 10.28 -4.10
CA ILE A 250 10.19 9.72 -3.19
C ILE A 250 10.94 9.14 -2.00
N THR A 251 11.00 9.92 -0.92
CA THR A 251 11.79 9.56 0.27
C THR A 251 10.98 8.81 1.33
N ARG A 252 9.65 8.68 1.15
CA ARG A 252 8.77 8.09 2.16
C ARG A 252 7.65 7.27 1.53
N ALA A 253 7.51 6.04 2.01
CA ALA A 253 6.31 5.23 1.90
C ALA A 253 5.86 4.85 3.32
N ASN A 254 4.57 5.04 3.64
CA ASN A 254 4.06 4.74 4.97
C ASN A 254 3.63 3.26 5.05
N VAL A 255 4.54 2.36 4.71
CA VAL A 255 4.37 0.92 4.85
C VAL A 255 5.34 0.42 5.91
N VAL A 256 4.81 -0.24 6.94
CA VAL A 256 5.60 -0.64 8.11
C VAL A 256 5.38 -2.12 8.43
N CYS A 257 6.44 -2.76 8.93
CA CYS A 257 6.36 -4.11 9.46
C CYS A 257 5.88 -4.02 10.91
N ALA A 258 4.79 -4.77 11.22
CA ALA A 258 4.32 -4.91 12.57
C ALA A 258 5.05 -6.09 13.24
N GLU A 259 5.53 -5.87 14.43
CA GLU A 259 5.96 -6.97 15.27
C GLU A 259 4.74 -7.58 15.99
N PRO A 260 4.69 -8.92 16.14
CA PRO A 260 3.65 -9.53 16.95
C PRO A 260 3.78 -9.05 18.38
N MET A 261 2.64 -8.77 18.97
CA MET A 261 2.60 -8.32 20.36
C MET A 261 3.13 -9.42 21.29
N PRO A 262 3.87 -9.07 22.34
CA PRO A 262 4.43 -10.05 23.25
C PRO A 262 3.31 -10.89 23.91
N GLY A 263 3.33 -12.20 23.66
CA GLY A 263 2.40 -13.16 24.27
C GLY A 263 2.70 -13.46 25.74
N GLU A 264 3.87 -13.06 26.24
CA GLU A 264 4.29 -13.25 27.62
C GLU A 264 3.95 -12.01 28.45
N VAL A 265 3.42 -12.24 29.67
CA VAL A 265 2.95 -11.17 30.57
C VAL A 265 4.06 -10.18 30.93
N ASP A 266 5.29 -10.68 31.12
CA ASP A 266 6.43 -9.83 31.49
C ASP A 266 6.85 -8.92 30.34
N LEU A 267 6.88 -9.43 29.11
CA LEU A 267 7.17 -8.65 27.91
C LEU A 267 6.06 -7.64 27.64
N LEU A 268 4.81 -8.02 27.85
CA LEU A 268 3.67 -7.10 27.74
C LEU A 268 3.79 -5.95 28.74
N ASN A 269 4.12 -6.25 29.99
CA ASN A 269 4.29 -5.22 31.03
C ASN A 269 5.44 -4.27 30.69
N GLN A 270 6.57 -4.79 30.25
CA GLN A 270 7.71 -3.98 29.81
C GLN A 270 7.33 -3.08 28.62
N PHE A 271 6.67 -3.62 27.60
CA PHE A 271 6.18 -2.86 26.47
C PHE A 271 5.21 -1.73 26.88
N VAL A 272 4.29 -2.04 27.79
CA VAL A 272 3.29 -1.07 28.25
C VAL A 272 3.93 0.06 29.10
N GLU A 273 4.98 -0.24 29.85
CA GLU A 273 5.70 0.78 30.64
C GLU A 273 6.35 1.84 29.78
N ASP A 274 6.81 1.50 28.59
CA ASP A 274 7.44 2.40 27.64
C ASP A 274 6.43 3.26 26.85
N LEU A 275 5.12 2.97 26.94
CA LEU A 275 4.10 3.72 26.20
C LEU A 275 3.74 5.05 26.86
N GLU A 276 3.66 6.10 26.07
CA GLU A 276 3.12 7.40 26.44
C GLU A 276 1.95 7.77 25.49
N PRO A 277 0.83 8.34 25.92
CA PRO A 277 0.47 8.76 27.28
C PRO A 277 -0.13 7.61 28.14
N PRO A 278 -0.36 7.81 29.44
CA PRO A 278 -0.89 6.78 30.36
C PRO A 278 -2.21 6.13 29.91
N LEU A 279 -3.05 6.86 29.19
CA LEU A 279 -4.30 6.33 28.62
C LEU A 279 -4.04 5.19 27.62
N LEU A 280 -2.95 5.31 26.83
CA LEU A 280 -2.53 4.28 25.86
C LEU A 280 -2.08 3.01 26.60
N ARG A 281 -1.38 3.13 27.73
CA ARG A 281 -0.99 2.00 28.60
C ARG A 281 -2.21 1.22 29.05
N GLN A 282 -3.24 1.90 29.51
CA GLN A 282 -4.45 1.27 29.98
C GLN A 282 -5.23 0.60 28.86
N LEU A 283 -5.36 1.27 27.70
CA LEU A 283 -6.00 0.73 26.52
C LEU A 283 -5.35 -0.58 26.07
N VAL A 284 -4.02 -0.60 25.99
CA VAL A 284 -3.25 -1.77 25.59
C VAL A 284 -3.41 -2.91 26.59
N ARG A 285 -3.33 -2.65 27.90
CA ARG A 285 -3.59 -3.66 28.94
C ARG A 285 -5.01 -4.25 28.85
N ASP A 286 -6.02 -3.41 28.62
CA ASP A 286 -7.41 -3.86 28.52
C ASP A 286 -7.63 -4.71 27.25
N MET A 287 -7.03 -4.35 26.13
CA MET A 287 -7.07 -5.14 24.91
C MET A 287 -6.44 -6.53 25.11
N PHE A 288 -5.28 -6.60 25.74
CA PHE A 288 -4.55 -7.87 25.96
C PHE A 288 -5.15 -8.71 27.07
N GLY A 289 -5.65 -8.09 28.14
CA GLY A 289 -6.35 -8.81 29.20
C GLY A 289 -7.60 -9.53 28.70
N ARG A 290 -8.28 -8.98 27.69
CA ARG A 290 -9.44 -9.63 27.06
C ARG A 290 -9.04 -10.76 26.07
N MET A 291 -7.90 -10.66 25.41
CA MET A 291 -7.43 -11.69 24.49
C MET A 291 -6.92 -12.93 25.21
N ASN A 292 -6.29 -12.77 26.38
CA ASN A 292 -5.82 -13.91 27.19
C ASN A 292 -6.94 -14.65 27.98
N LEU A 293 -8.16 -14.12 28.01
CA LEU A 293 -9.32 -14.77 28.62
C LEU A 293 -10.09 -15.66 27.63
N ALA A 294 -9.70 -15.68 26.35
CA ALA A 294 -10.34 -16.45 25.29
C ALA A 294 -9.52 -17.66 24.80
N SER A 295 -8.40 -17.99 25.46
CA SER A 295 -7.53 -19.17 25.17
C SER A 295 -7.80 -20.32 26.14
#